data_328dbc68360aedac2304fdd2195d5a4e
#
_entry.id   328dbc68360aedac2304fdd2195d5a4e
#
_cell.length_a   1.000
_cell.length_b   1.000
_cell.length_c   1.000
_cell.angle_alpha   90.00
_cell.angle_beta   90.00
_cell.angle_gamma   90.00
#
_symmetry.space_group_name_H-M   'P 1'
#
loop_
_entity.id
_entity.type
_entity.pdbx_description
1 polymer ?
#
loop_
_entity_poly.entity_id
_entity_poly.type
_entity_poly.pdbx_seq_one_letter_code
_entity_poly.pdbx_strand_id
1 'polypeptide(L)'
;MADTALICRVPEAERYISRYRERYDPSARRNVPAHVTVLYPFLQLHEVDAGVLAQLGQIADGVRRFDFSLSETRRFPVSLYLWPQPDTGFSALTDAVWRAFPDHPPFAGKFPTVVPHVTVAHGDEPTLCEIEVELRIAMASGGVVRGHCSELVLIENSSGRWEEVRCFPLGAS
;
A
#
# COMPACT_ATOMS: atom_id res chain seq x y z
N MET A 1 14.78 -16.09 4.14
CA MET A 1 14.47 -15.79 2.73
C MET A 1 13.95 -14.37 2.69
N ALA A 2 14.34 -13.60 1.68
CA ALA A 2 13.93 -12.21 1.55
C ALA A 2 12.66 -12.11 0.72
N ASP A 3 11.60 -11.62 1.34
CA ASP A 3 10.32 -11.39 0.67
C ASP A 3 10.38 -10.09 -0.11
N THR A 4 9.58 -10.01 -1.17
CA THR A 4 9.31 -8.76 -1.87
C THR A 4 7.84 -8.38 -1.80
N ALA A 5 7.55 -7.10 -2.01
CA ALA A 5 6.20 -6.56 -2.09
C ALA A 5 6.11 -5.48 -3.17
N LEU A 6 4.92 -5.32 -3.71
CA LEU A 6 4.57 -4.24 -4.62
C LEU A 6 3.62 -3.27 -3.89
N ILE A 7 3.99 -2.01 -3.85
CA ILE A 7 3.25 -0.95 -3.16
C ILE A 7 3.08 0.29 -4.03
N CYS A 8 2.07 1.11 -3.70
CA CYS A 8 1.97 2.50 -4.12
C CYS A 8 2.17 3.39 -2.89
N ARG A 9 3.15 4.28 -2.89
CA ARG A 9 3.42 5.20 -1.78
C ARG A 9 2.34 6.28 -1.71
N VAL A 10 2.00 6.69 -0.48
CA VAL A 10 0.99 7.70 -0.20
C VAL A 10 1.58 8.72 0.79
N PRO A 11 2.59 9.50 0.38
CA PRO A 11 3.28 10.43 1.27
C PRO A 11 2.35 11.51 1.84
N GLU A 12 1.28 11.85 1.15
CA GLU A 12 0.31 12.85 1.58
C GLU A 12 -0.42 12.47 2.89
N ALA A 13 -0.51 11.17 3.19
CA ALA A 13 -1.12 10.68 4.42
C ALA A 13 -0.21 10.84 5.65
N GLU A 14 1.12 10.89 5.47
CA GLU A 14 2.11 10.85 6.55
C GLU A 14 1.86 11.91 7.62
N ARG A 15 1.49 13.13 7.24
CA ARG A 15 1.21 14.24 8.18
C ARG A 15 0.12 13.92 9.22
N TYR A 16 -0.78 12.98 8.90
CA TYR A 16 -1.86 12.58 9.79
C TYR A 16 -1.58 11.28 10.52
N ILE A 17 -0.88 10.33 9.87
CA ILE A 17 -0.83 8.95 10.34
C ILE A 17 0.54 8.48 10.81
N SER A 18 1.66 9.19 10.50
CA SER A 18 3.01 8.73 10.83
C SER A 18 3.19 8.40 12.31
N ARG A 19 2.71 9.26 13.22
CA ARG A 19 2.81 9.04 14.67
C ARG A 19 2.11 7.74 15.15
N TYR A 20 0.98 7.38 14.52
CA TYR A 20 0.27 6.16 14.86
C TYR A 20 0.98 4.96 14.24
N ARG A 21 1.44 5.09 13.00
CA ARG A 21 2.17 4.02 12.31
C ARG A 21 3.47 3.67 13.02
N GLU A 22 4.25 4.64 13.46
CA GLU A 22 5.48 4.40 14.23
C GLU A 22 5.23 3.56 15.48
N ARG A 23 4.10 3.78 16.14
CA ARG A 23 3.76 3.09 17.38
C ARG A 23 3.03 1.77 17.18
N TYR A 24 2.12 1.72 16.21
CA TYR A 24 1.14 0.65 16.07
C TYR A 24 1.20 -0.12 14.74
N ASP A 25 2.12 0.21 13.83
CA ASP A 25 2.29 -0.50 12.57
C ASP A 25 3.70 -1.09 12.46
N PRO A 26 3.84 -2.42 12.55
CA PRO A 26 5.15 -3.08 12.42
C PRO A 26 5.86 -2.78 11.09
N SER A 27 5.12 -2.51 10.02
CA SER A 27 5.72 -2.19 8.72
C SER A 27 6.44 -0.85 8.73
N ALA A 28 5.87 0.17 9.41
CA ALA A 28 6.51 1.47 9.55
C ALA A 28 7.84 1.38 10.30
N ARG A 29 7.89 0.57 11.37
CA ARG A 29 9.14 0.31 12.11
C ARG A 29 10.21 -0.41 11.29
N ARG A 30 9.80 -1.08 10.22
CA ARG A 30 10.68 -1.72 9.25
C ARG A 30 10.91 -0.87 8.00
N ASN A 31 10.68 0.44 8.08
CA ASN A 31 10.96 1.40 7.02
C ASN A 31 9.98 1.40 5.83
N VAL A 32 8.77 0.88 5.98
CA VAL A 32 7.75 1.04 4.92
C VAL A 32 7.01 2.37 5.15
N PRO A 33 7.04 3.30 4.19
CA PRO A 33 6.27 4.55 4.28
C PRO A 33 4.75 4.28 4.21
N ALA A 34 3.93 5.30 4.40
CA ALA A 34 2.49 5.19 4.14
C ALA A 34 2.27 4.73 2.69
N HIS A 35 1.46 3.69 2.52
CA HIS A 35 1.29 3.02 1.22
C HIS A 35 -0.03 2.31 1.10
N VAL A 36 -0.43 2.02 -0.13
CA VAL A 36 -1.38 0.96 -0.48
C VAL A 36 -0.58 -0.24 -0.96
N THR A 37 -0.83 -1.42 -0.39
CA THR A 37 -0.25 -2.67 -0.88
C THR A 37 -0.97 -3.09 -2.16
N VAL A 38 -0.21 -3.26 -3.23
CA VAL A 38 -0.71 -3.79 -4.51
C VAL A 38 -0.67 -5.32 -4.49
N LEU A 39 0.48 -5.90 -4.10
CA LEU A 39 0.61 -7.35 -3.95
C LEU A 39 1.69 -7.70 -2.90
N TYR A 40 1.31 -8.52 -1.93
CA TYR A 40 2.20 -9.12 -0.92
C TYR A 40 1.63 -10.47 -0.45
N PRO A 41 2.45 -11.51 -0.22
CA PRO A 41 3.86 -11.58 -0.65
C PRO A 41 3.97 -11.67 -2.17
N PHE A 42 5.05 -11.15 -2.73
CA PHE A 42 5.36 -11.29 -4.14
C PHE A 42 6.41 -12.41 -4.34
N LEU A 43 7.31 -12.29 -5.28
CA LEU A 43 8.41 -13.23 -5.51
C LEU A 43 9.46 -13.17 -4.40
N GLN A 44 10.21 -14.24 -4.20
CA GLN A 44 11.43 -14.15 -3.41
C GLN A 44 12.46 -13.28 -4.15
N LEU A 45 13.28 -12.53 -3.41
CA LEU A 45 14.21 -11.58 -4.02
C LEU A 45 15.12 -12.22 -5.10
N HIS A 46 15.56 -13.45 -4.90
CA HIS A 46 16.41 -14.16 -5.86
C HIS A 46 15.71 -14.58 -7.15
N GLU A 47 14.37 -14.55 -7.17
CA GLU A 47 13.53 -14.83 -8.36
C GLU A 47 13.27 -13.55 -9.19
N VAL A 48 13.58 -12.38 -8.64
CA VAL A 48 13.39 -11.09 -9.30
C VAL A 48 14.54 -10.83 -10.26
N ASP A 49 14.38 -11.30 -11.47
CA ASP A 49 15.34 -11.10 -12.56
C ASP A 49 15.00 -9.91 -13.48
N ALA A 50 15.81 -9.71 -14.52
CA ALA A 50 15.58 -8.64 -15.49
C ALA A 50 14.27 -8.80 -16.27
N GLY A 51 13.81 -10.03 -16.48
CA GLY A 51 12.53 -10.34 -17.14
C GLY A 51 11.34 -9.91 -16.28
N VAL A 52 11.38 -10.25 -14.99
CA VAL A 52 10.36 -9.82 -14.00
C VAL A 52 10.31 -8.30 -13.92
N LEU A 53 11.47 -7.63 -13.83
CA LEU A 53 11.52 -6.17 -13.78
C LEU A 53 10.96 -5.52 -15.05
N ALA A 54 11.26 -6.07 -16.22
CA ALA A 54 10.72 -5.58 -17.49
C ALA A 54 9.19 -5.77 -17.56
N GLN A 55 8.68 -6.91 -17.11
CA GLN A 55 7.25 -7.21 -17.08
C GLN A 55 6.50 -6.27 -16.13
N LEU A 56 7.04 -6.00 -14.93
CA LEU A 56 6.48 -5.03 -13.99
C LEU A 56 6.44 -3.62 -14.60
N GLY A 57 7.48 -3.23 -15.34
CA GLY A 57 7.51 -1.96 -16.06
C GLY A 57 6.41 -1.85 -17.11
N GLN A 58 6.15 -2.91 -17.87
CA GLN A 58 5.07 -2.96 -18.87
C GLN A 58 3.68 -2.90 -18.20
N ILE A 59 3.50 -3.59 -17.07
CA ILE A 59 2.25 -3.55 -16.31
C ILE A 59 2.00 -2.13 -15.80
N ALA A 60 3.01 -1.49 -15.21
CA ALA A 60 2.89 -0.12 -14.71
C ALA A 60 2.57 0.88 -15.82
N ASP A 61 3.25 0.79 -16.96
CA ASP A 61 2.99 1.66 -18.12
C ASP A 61 1.58 1.46 -18.70
N GLY A 62 1.03 0.26 -18.57
CA GLY A 62 -0.34 -0.07 -18.98
C GLY A 62 -1.45 0.48 -18.08
N VAL A 63 -1.13 0.99 -16.89
CA VAL A 63 -2.08 1.58 -15.95
C VAL A 63 -1.85 3.08 -15.90
N ARG A 64 -2.88 3.88 -16.21
CA ARG A 64 -2.78 5.34 -16.15
C ARG A 64 -2.59 5.83 -14.71
N ARG A 65 -1.84 6.91 -14.55
CA ARG A 65 -1.77 7.68 -13.30
C ARG A 65 -3.17 8.10 -12.88
N PHE A 66 -3.43 8.14 -11.57
CA PHE A 66 -4.76 8.46 -11.07
C PHE A 66 -4.71 9.24 -9.77
N ASP A 67 -5.73 10.07 -9.59
CA ASP A 67 -5.95 10.81 -8.36
C ASP A 67 -6.90 10.03 -7.44
N PHE A 68 -6.74 10.24 -6.14
CA PHE A 68 -7.62 9.69 -5.11
C PHE A 68 -7.68 10.65 -3.92
N SER A 69 -8.63 10.39 -3.03
CA SER A 69 -8.72 11.10 -1.76
C SER A 69 -8.85 10.12 -0.60
N LEU A 70 -8.35 10.53 0.56
CA LEU A 70 -8.49 9.82 1.81
C LEU A 70 -9.33 10.69 2.75
N SER A 71 -10.62 10.40 2.86
CA SER A 71 -11.56 11.14 3.69
C SER A 71 -12.29 10.25 4.69
N GLU A 72 -12.15 8.95 4.58
CA GLU A 72 -12.89 7.97 5.34
C GLU A 72 -11.96 6.99 6.04
N THR A 73 -12.20 6.79 7.33
CA THR A 73 -11.59 5.72 8.12
C THR A 73 -12.47 4.48 8.06
N ARG A 74 -11.85 3.31 7.94
CA ARG A 74 -12.50 2.00 8.01
C ARG A 74 -11.68 1.04 8.85
N ARG A 75 -12.27 -0.11 9.19
CA ARG A 75 -11.62 -1.12 10.03
C ARG A 75 -11.68 -2.51 9.43
N PHE A 76 -10.61 -3.25 9.64
CA PHE A 76 -10.60 -4.70 9.72
C PHE A 76 -10.66 -5.11 11.20
N PRO A 77 -10.82 -6.37 11.55
CA PRO A 77 -10.96 -6.80 12.95
C PRO A 77 -9.87 -6.29 13.90
N VAL A 78 -8.64 -6.12 13.40
CA VAL A 78 -7.48 -5.70 14.22
C VAL A 78 -6.70 -4.52 13.61
N SER A 79 -7.30 -3.78 12.69
CA SER A 79 -6.61 -2.69 11.98
C SER A 79 -7.54 -1.54 11.68
N LEU A 80 -7.03 -0.33 11.84
CA LEU A 80 -7.62 0.91 11.35
C LEU A 80 -6.89 1.34 10.08
N TYR A 81 -7.62 1.77 9.07
CA TYR A 81 -7.06 2.25 7.81
C TYR A 81 -7.83 3.42 7.22
N LEU A 82 -7.17 4.18 6.35
CA LEU A 82 -7.79 5.15 5.46
C LEU A 82 -8.14 4.47 4.14
N TRP A 83 -9.37 4.67 3.68
CA TRP A 83 -9.85 4.11 2.42
C TRP A 83 -9.65 5.11 1.28
N PRO A 84 -8.88 4.76 0.23
CA PRO A 84 -8.70 5.63 -0.94
C PRO A 84 -9.96 5.64 -1.82
N GLN A 85 -10.39 6.82 -2.25
CA GLN A 85 -11.57 7.02 -3.08
C GLN A 85 -11.25 7.90 -4.31
N PRO A 86 -11.46 7.42 -5.55
CA PRO A 86 -11.81 6.05 -5.89
C PRO A 86 -10.64 5.06 -5.64
N ASP A 87 -10.96 3.81 -5.37
CA ASP A 87 -9.97 2.73 -5.16
C ASP A 87 -9.68 1.92 -6.44
N THR A 88 -10.39 2.23 -7.52
CA THR A 88 -10.36 1.48 -8.79
C THR A 88 -8.98 1.43 -9.44
N GLY A 89 -8.18 2.48 -9.32
CA GLY A 89 -6.82 2.51 -9.87
C GLY A 89 -5.90 1.52 -9.15
N PHE A 90 -6.00 1.42 -7.83
CA PHE A 90 -5.25 0.44 -7.03
C PHE A 90 -5.71 -0.99 -7.32
N SER A 91 -7.02 -1.21 -7.42
CA SER A 91 -7.58 -2.51 -7.80
C SER A 91 -7.12 -2.94 -9.20
N ALA A 92 -7.08 -2.02 -10.15
CA ALA A 92 -6.60 -2.29 -11.50
C ALA A 92 -5.11 -2.70 -11.52
N LEU A 93 -4.26 -2.07 -10.69
CA LEU A 93 -2.86 -2.47 -10.52
C LEU A 93 -2.76 -3.87 -9.93
N THR A 94 -3.50 -4.16 -8.86
CA THR A 94 -3.52 -5.48 -8.23
C THR A 94 -3.94 -6.56 -9.22
N ASP A 95 -5.01 -6.33 -9.97
CA ASP A 95 -5.52 -7.28 -10.97
C ASP A 95 -4.52 -7.49 -12.11
N ALA A 96 -3.86 -6.42 -12.58
CA ALA A 96 -2.88 -6.51 -13.66
C ALA A 96 -1.63 -7.30 -13.24
N VAL A 97 -1.13 -7.04 -12.02
CA VAL A 97 0.01 -7.79 -11.48
C VAL A 97 -0.37 -9.24 -11.24
N TRP A 98 -1.49 -9.51 -10.57
CA TRP A 98 -1.91 -10.88 -10.28
C TRP A 98 -2.17 -11.70 -11.56
N ARG A 99 -2.76 -11.09 -12.57
CA ARG A 99 -2.97 -11.76 -13.87
C ARG A 99 -1.65 -12.15 -14.54
N ALA A 100 -0.61 -11.34 -14.37
CA ALA A 100 0.72 -11.61 -14.94
C ALA A 100 1.52 -12.62 -14.09
N PHE A 101 1.24 -12.71 -12.78
CA PHE A 101 1.89 -13.61 -11.82
C PHE A 101 0.83 -14.42 -11.04
N PRO A 102 0.09 -15.34 -11.70
CA PRO A 102 -1.08 -16.00 -11.10
C PRO A 102 -0.75 -16.90 -9.91
N ASP A 103 0.48 -17.39 -9.82
CA ASP A 103 0.95 -18.25 -8.73
C ASP A 103 1.21 -17.46 -7.43
N HIS A 104 1.14 -16.11 -7.50
CA HIS A 104 1.34 -15.20 -6.37
C HIS A 104 0.07 -14.39 -6.09
N PRO A 105 -0.99 -15.01 -5.54
CA PRO A 105 -2.22 -14.28 -5.24
C PRO A 105 -1.98 -13.27 -4.11
N PRO A 106 -2.65 -12.10 -4.15
CA PRO A 106 -2.57 -11.12 -3.09
C PRO A 106 -2.86 -11.74 -1.71
N PHE A 107 -2.05 -11.39 -0.70
CA PHE A 107 -2.13 -11.91 0.66
C PHE A 107 -2.11 -13.45 0.74
N ALA A 108 -1.38 -14.10 -0.20
CA ALA A 108 -1.32 -15.56 -0.34
C ALA A 108 -2.72 -16.21 -0.45
N GLY A 109 -3.67 -15.53 -1.08
CA GLY A 109 -5.03 -16.03 -1.28
C GLY A 109 -5.90 -16.11 -0.02
N LYS A 110 -5.49 -15.47 1.08
CA LYS A 110 -6.21 -15.53 2.37
C LYS A 110 -7.56 -14.82 2.34
N PHE A 111 -7.75 -13.88 1.43
CA PHE A 111 -8.95 -13.06 1.36
C PHE A 111 -9.63 -13.21 0.00
N PRO A 112 -10.96 -13.37 -0.04
CA PRO A 112 -11.70 -13.50 -1.30
C PRO A 112 -11.74 -12.19 -2.09
N THR A 113 -11.53 -11.05 -1.43
CA THR A 113 -11.53 -9.73 -2.04
C THR A 113 -10.40 -8.91 -1.46
N VAL A 114 -9.66 -8.23 -2.32
CA VAL A 114 -8.62 -7.27 -1.91
C VAL A 114 -9.24 -5.89 -1.80
N VAL A 115 -9.13 -5.30 -0.62
CA VAL A 115 -9.59 -3.92 -0.37
C VAL A 115 -8.36 -3.01 -0.32
N PRO A 116 -8.18 -2.08 -1.27
CA PRO A 116 -7.12 -1.08 -1.20
C PRO A 116 -7.24 -0.26 0.09
N HIS A 117 -6.15 -0.12 0.83
CA HIS A 117 -6.17 0.57 2.11
C HIS A 117 -4.79 1.13 2.48
N VAL A 118 -4.81 2.24 3.22
CA VAL A 118 -3.60 2.80 3.85
C VAL A 118 -3.69 2.53 5.34
N THR A 119 -2.88 1.62 5.85
CA THR A 119 -2.89 1.24 7.27
C THR A 119 -2.48 2.41 8.15
N VAL A 120 -3.25 2.65 9.20
CA VAL A 120 -2.98 3.64 10.25
C VAL A 120 -2.40 2.97 11.48
N ALA A 121 -3.04 1.91 11.96
CA ALA A 121 -2.68 1.22 13.19
C ALA A 121 -3.19 -0.21 13.19
N HIS A 122 -2.47 -1.06 13.93
CA HIS A 122 -2.94 -2.38 14.37
C HIS A 122 -3.12 -2.35 15.89
N GLY A 123 -4.17 -2.99 16.41
CA GLY A 123 -4.41 -3.03 17.85
C GLY A 123 -5.73 -3.65 18.23
N ASP A 124 -6.04 -3.55 19.52
CA ASP A 124 -7.34 -3.91 20.06
C ASP A 124 -8.40 -2.82 19.82
N GLU A 125 -9.64 -3.17 20.03
CA GLU A 125 -10.78 -2.28 19.78
C GLU A 125 -10.70 -0.95 20.54
N PRO A 126 -10.36 -0.88 21.85
CA PRO A 126 -10.22 0.40 22.55
C PRO A 126 -9.16 1.31 21.94
N THR A 127 -7.98 0.75 21.64
CA THR A 127 -6.86 1.50 21.04
C THR A 127 -7.25 2.04 19.66
N LEU A 128 -7.86 1.22 18.82
CA LEU A 128 -8.28 1.65 17.48
C LEU A 128 -9.39 2.71 17.53
N CYS A 129 -10.29 2.63 18.52
CA CYS A 129 -11.33 3.63 18.76
C CYS A 129 -10.74 5.01 19.09
N GLU A 130 -9.79 5.07 20.01
CA GLU A 130 -9.12 6.31 20.40
C GLU A 130 -8.40 6.95 19.21
N ILE A 131 -7.60 6.16 18.49
CA ILE A 131 -6.86 6.63 17.31
C ILE A 131 -7.82 7.15 16.24
N GLU A 132 -8.93 6.44 15.99
CA GLU A 132 -9.89 6.84 14.97
C GLU A 132 -10.56 8.18 15.29
N VAL A 133 -10.95 8.40 16.55
CA VAL A 133 -11.55 9.67 16.99
C VAL A 133 -10.56 10.82 16.81
N GLU A 134 -9.32 10.65 17.27
CA GLU A 134 -8.27 11.68 17.12
C GLU A 134 -7.98 11.99 15.63
N LEU A 135 -7.86 10.95 14.82
CA LEU A 135 -7.58 11.07 13.40
C LEU A 135 -8.71 11.80 12.66
N ARG A 136 -9.96 11.47 12.94
CA ARG A 136 -11.14 12.13 12.35
C ARG A 136 -11.20 13.61 12.70
N ILE A 137 -10.90 13.98 13.94
CA ILE A 137 -10.82 15.38 14.38
C ILE A 137 -9.72 16.12 13.61
N ALA A 138 -8.52 15.53 13.53
CA ALA A 138 -7.40 16.13 12.83
C ALA A 138 -7.70 16.32 11.32
N MET A 139 -8.30 15.31 10.67
CA MET A 139 -8.66 15.38 9.26
C MET A 139 -9.79 16.39 9.00
N ALA A 140 -10.78 16.49 9.90
CA ALA A 140 -11.84 17.50 9.77
C ALA A 140 -11.28 18.93 9.81
N SER A 141 -10.26 19.17 10.62
CA SER A 141 -9.60 20.49 10.74
C SER A 141 -8.60 20.76 9.61
N GLY A 142 -7.90 19.72 9.13
CA GLY A 142 -6.82 19.84 8.13
C GLY A 142 -7.25 19.64 6.68
N GLY A 143 -8.51 19.30 6.45
CA GLY A 143 -9.07 19.03 5.13
C GLY A 143 -8.80 17.63 4.60
N VAL A 144 -9.42 17.33 3.45
CA VAL A 144 -9.30 16.04 2.77
C VAL A 144 -7.88 15.85 2.25
N VAL A 145 -7.32 14.68 2.53
CA VAL A 145 -6.04 14.27 1.94
C VAL A 145 -6.27 13.90 0.47
N ARG A 146 -5.63 14.63 -0.44
CA ARG A 146 -5.65 14.34 -1.87
C ARG A 146 -4.31 13.74 -2.25
N GLY A 147 -4.34 12.59 -2.89
CA GLY A 147 -3.15 11.88 -3.35
C GLY A 147 -3.16 11.68 -4.86
N HIS A 148 -1.97 11.46 -5.40
CA HIS A 148 -1.75 11.17 -6.81
C HIS A 148 -0.84 9.93 -6.92
N CYS A 149 -1.36 8.84 -7.45
CA CYS A 149 -0.59 7.64 -7.69
C CYS A 149 0.08 7.73 -9.07
N SER A 150 1.40 7.81 -9.09
CA SER A 150 2.20 7.95 -10.32
C SER A 150 3.19 6.82 -10.53
N GLU A 151 3.34 5.90 -9.58
CA GLU A 151 4.35 4.84 -9.62
C GLU A 151 3.93 3.59 -8.87
N LEU A 152 4.40 2.45 -9.35
CA LEU A 152 4.42 1.17 -8.65
C LEU A 152 5.83 0.95 -8.12
N VAL A 153 5.97 0.54 -6.86
CA VAL A 153 7.29 0.36 -6.22
C VAL A 153 7.47 -1.08 -5.78
N LEU A 154 8.57 -1.68 -6.20
CA LEU A 154 9.02 -2.97 -5.70
C LEU A 154 9.95 -2.73 -4.51
N ILE A 155 9.65 -3.35 -3.38
CA ILE A 155 10.44 -3.32 -2.14
C ILE A 155 10.83 -4.73 -1.70
N GLU A 156 11.93 -4.86 -0.94
CA GLU A 156 12.44 -6.12 -0.41
C GLU A 156 12.91 -5.98 1.04
N ASN A 157 13.11 -7.10 1.77
CA ASN A 157 13.40 -7.08 3.20
C ASN A 157 14.63 -7.91 3.64
N SER A 158 15.60 -8.11 2.76
CA SER A 158 16.78 -8.95 3.04
C SER A 158 17.62 -8.45 4.22
N SER A 159 17.67 -7.13 4.42
CA SER A 159 18.38 -6.48 5.53
C SER A 159 17.63 -6.52 6.87
N GLY A 160 16.39 -7.05 6.88
CA GLY A 160 15.45 -6.95 8.01
C GLY A 160 14.65 -5.66 8.03
N ARG A 161 14.94 -4.74 7.10
CA ARG A 161 14.18 -3.53 6.81
C ARG A 161 13.71 -3.60 5.37
N TRP A 162 12.61 -2.92 5.07
CA TRP A 162 12.15 -2.81 3.69
C TRP A 162 12.92 -1.71 2.96
N GLU A 163 13.45 -2.07 1.81
CA GLU A 163 14.24 -1.19 0.95
C GLU A 163 13.68 -1.21 -0.47
N GLU A 164 13.80 -0.08 -1.16
CA GLU A 164 13.37 0.02 -2.54
C GLU A 164 14.32 -0.74 -3.46
N VAL A 165 13.77 -1.63 -4.26
CA VAL A 165 14.48 -2.29 -5.36
C VAL A 165 14.35 -1.45 -6.62
N ARG A 166 13.11 -1.06 -6.97
CA ARG A 166 12.83 -0.29 -8.19
C ARG A 166 11.47 0.39 -8.15
N CYS A 167 11.42 1.61 -8.72
CA CYS A 167 10.19 2.31 -9.07
C CYS A 167 9.86 2.10 -10.55
N PHE A 168 8.57 1.93 -10.85
CA PHE A 168 8.01 1.80 -12.19
C PHE A 168 6.98 2.92 -12.39
N PRO A 169 7.25 3.92 -13.25
CA PRO A 169 6.28 4.96 -13.55
C PRO A 169 5.01 4.38 -14.14
N LEU A 170 3.85 4.85 -13.71
CA LEU A 170 2.58 4.54 -14.34
C LEU A 170 2.45 5.30 -15.67
N GLY A 171 1.63 4.76 -16.57
CA GLY A 171 1.38 5.33 -17.88
C GLY A 171 0.88 6.77 -17.81
N ALA A 172 1.17 7.56 -18.84
CA ALA A 172 0.71 8.94 -18.94
C ALA A 172 -0.83 9.00 -18.99
N SER A 173 -1.37 10.11 -18.48
CA SER A 173 -2.82 10.39 -18.47
C SER A 173 -3.35 10.63 -19.87
#